data_4cfdbd4f931db2ec5eeb345a7c57cda7
#
_entry.id   4cfdbd4f931db2ec5eeb345a7c57cda7
#
_cell.length_a   1.000
_cell.length_b   1.000
_cell.length_c   1.000
_cell.angle_alpha   90.00
_cell.angle_beta   90.00
_cell.angle_gamma   90.00
#
_symmetry.space_group_name_H-M   'P 1'
#
loop_
_entity.id
_entity.type
_entity.pdbx_description
1 polymer ?
#
loop_
_entity_poly.entity_id
_entity_poly.type
_entity_poly.pdbx_seq_one_letter_code
_entity_poly.pdbx_strand_id
1 'polypeptide(L)'
;MKIVKVNSVKAFVLSTLFGCALAIPLLPCEAAAQAMSPMRGQVKSFTDTFALKVYPANPYKHRIRISVKVYDQDFREVTDARVSPADFTLGGNSDRQVTVLVPFDGGKTRKVRVCTESIPFQGMSTKTTNIKAQICGKFLGERVN
;
A
#
# COMPACT_ATOMS: atom_id res chain seq x y z
N MET A 1 -28.40 -23.09 85.54
CA MET A 1 -27.25 -22.22 85.86
C MET A 1 -26.30 -22.22 84.70
N LYS A 2 -25.91 -21.06 84.26
CA LYS A 2 -24.93 -20.66 83.24
C LYS A 2 -25.45 -20.39 81.81
N ILE A 3 -25.48 -19.19 81.64
CA ILE A 3 -25.52 -18.25 80.53
C ILE A 3 -24.44 -18.58 79.47
N VAL A 4 -24.81 -18.66 78.20
CA VAL A 4 -23.86 -18.61 77.10
C VAL A 4 -24.25 -17.42 76.20
N LYS A 5 -23.30 -16.53 76.10
CA LYS A 5 -23.35 -15.30 75.30
C LYS A 5 -23.42 -15.53 73.83
N VAL A 6 -24.29 -14.81 73.17
CA VAL A 6 -24.35 -14.59 71.76
C VAL A 6 -23.18 -13.72 71.32
N ASN A 7 -22.30 -14.19 70.52
CA ASN A 7 -21.24 -13.39 69.86
C ASN A 7 -21.67 -12.89 68.52
N SER A 8 -21.61 -11.60 68.42
CA SER A 8 -21.72 -10.70 67.29
C SER A 8 -21.16 -11.23 66.00
N VAL A 9 -22.01 -11.31 65.00
CA VAL A 9 -21.62 -11.50 63.60
C VAL A 9 -21.17 -10.18 63.06
N LYS A 10 -19.86 -10.04 62.86
CA LYS A 10 -19.27 -8.90 62.14
C LYS A 10 -19.63 -9.01 60.69
N ALA A 11 -20.42 -8.08 60.21
CA ALA A 11 -20.70 -7.87 58.80
C ALA A 11 -19.41 -7.47 58.08
N PHE A 12 -18.92 -8.33 57.21
CA PHE A 12 -17.83 -8.05 56.29
C PHE A 12 -18.41 -7.30 55.09
N VAL A 13 -18.28 -5.99 55.10
CA VAL A 13 -18.61 -5.16 53.94
C VAL A 13 -17.51 -5.38 52.90
N LEU A 14 -17.79 -6.22 51.92
CA LEU A 14 -16.94 -6.44 50.76
C LEU A 14 -17.13 -5.26 49.80
N SER A 15 -16.21 -4.31 49.87
CA SER A 15 -16.12 -3.16 48.97
C SER A 15 -15.69 -3.68 47.59
N THR A 16 -16.63 -3.90 46.70
CA THR A 16 -16.37 -4.16 45.28
C THR A 16 -15.93 -2.85 44.63
N LEU A 17 -14.62 -2.67 44.51
CA LEU A 17 -14.00 -1.71 43.64
C LEU A 17 -14.37 -2.05 42.19
N PHE A 18 -15.36 -1.34 41.66
CA PHE A 18 -15.77 -1.38 40.28
C PHE A 18 -14.67 -0.69 39.47
N GLY A 19 -13.69 -1.47 39.05
CA GLY A 19 -12.66 -1.07 38.11
C GLY A 19 -13.30 -0.81 36.75
N CYS A 20 -13.64 0.43 36.47
CA CYS A 20 -14.05 0.90 35.17
C CYS A 20 -12.86 0.81 34.23
N ALA A 21 -12.66 -0.38 33.61
CA ALA A 21 -11.70 -0.55 32.54
C ALA A 21 -12.17 0.33 31.36
N LEU A 22 -11.50 1.46 31.16
CA LEU A 22 -11.66 2.30 29.98
C LEU A 22 -11.22 1.46 28.79
N ALA A 23 -12.14 0.75 28.15
CA ALA A 23 -11.97 0.17 26.84
C ALA A 23 -11.93 1.33 25.85
N ILE A 24 -10.72 1.84 25.57
CA ILE A 24 -10.49 2.76 24.48
C ILE A 24 -10.75 1.95 23.20
N PRO A 25 -11.79 2.27 22.41
CA PRO A 25 -11.96 1.62 21.12
C PRO A 25 -10.77 2.03 20.27
N LEU A 26 -9.88 1.07 19.97
CA LEU A 26 -8.88 1.19 18.92
C LEU A 26 -9.65 1.30 17.59
N LEU A 27 -10.01 2.52 17.23
CA LEU A 27 -10.53 2.80 15.90
C LEU A 27 -9.42 2.42 14.92
N PRO A 28 -9.66 1.49 13.99
CA PRO A 28 -8.71 1.21 12.93
C PRO A 28 -8.50 2.52 12.16
N CYS A 29 -7.32 3.10 12.28
CA CYS A 29 -6.91 4.19 11.41
C CYS A 29 -6.70 3.57 10.03
N GLU A 30 -7.65 3.74 9.13
CA GLU A 30 -7.47 3.37 7.73
C GLU A 30 -6.35 4.24 7.15
N ALA A 31 -5.14 3.71 7.15
CA ALA A 31 -4.02 4.30 6.44
C ALA A 31 -4.29 4.13 4.95
N ALA A 32 -4.92 5.13 4.33
CA ALA A 32 -5.07 5.20 2.89
C ALA A 32 -3.69 5.42 2.27
N ALA A 33 -3.07 4.34 1.82
CA ALA A 33 -1.82 4.37 1.08
C ALA A 33 -2.09 4.19 -0.41
N GLN A 34 -1.32 4.88 -1.25
CA GLN A 34 -1.32 4.62 -2.68
C GLN A 34 -1.15 3.11 -2.93
N ALA A 35 -1.87 2.57 -3.90
CA ALA A 35 -1.84 1.15 -4.21
C ALA A 35 -1.49 0.91 -5.69
N MET A 36 -0.94 -0.26 -5.97
CA MET A 36 -0.74 -0.78 -7.32
C MET A 36 -0.92 -2.29 -7.30
N SER A 37 -1.52 -2.85 -8.33
CA SER A 37 -1.72 -4.29 -8.48
C SER A 37 -1.35 -4.72 -9.91
N PRO A 38 -0.70 -5.89 -10.09
CA PRO A 38 -0.04 -6.71 -9.07
C PRO A 38 1.28 -6.09 -8.59
N MET A 39 1.70 -6.43 -7.38
CA MET A 39 2.99 -5.97 -6.82
C MET A 39 4.15 -6.92 -7.15
N ARG A 40 3.85 -8.08 -7.70
CA ARG A 40 4.83 -9.08 -8.15
C ARG A 40 4.27 -9.84 -9.34
N GLY A 41 5.14 -10.23 -10.25
CA GLY A 41 4.74 -11.04 -11.39
C GLY A 41 5.93 -11.66 -12.09
N GLN A 42 5.65 -12.76 -12.79
CA GLN A 42 6.57 -13.42 -13.70
C GLN A 42 5.87 -13.55 -15.05
N VAL A 43 6.55 -13.17 -16.11
CA VAL A 43 6.03 -13.19 -17.46
C VAL A 43 6.99 -13.93 -18.37
N LYS A 44 6.46 -14.87 -19.12
CA LYS A 44 7.19 -15.56 -20.19
C LYS A 44 6.88 -14.90 -21.53
N SER A 45 7.90 -14.68 -22.35
CA SER A 45 7.75 -14.10 -23.68
C SER A 45 8.56 -14.88 -24.71
N PHE A 46 8.02 -15.00 -25.91
CA PHE A 46 8.67 -15.60 -27.07
C PHE A 46 9.35 -14.55 -27.97
N THR A 47 9.31 -13.29 -27.57
CA THR A 47 9.90 -12.16 -28.30
C THR A 47 11.01 -11.51 -27.48
N ASP A 48 11.71 -10.55 -28.08
CA ASP A 48 12.76 -9.78 -27.39
C ASP A 48 12.23 -8.77 -26.37
N THR A 49 10.91 -8.75 -26.16
CA THR A 49 10.23 -7.82 -25.25
C THR A 49 9.16 -8.58 -24.47
N PHE A 50 8.99 -8.28 -23.20
CA PHE A 50 7.86 -8.77 -22.42
C PHE A 50 6.93 -7.63 -22.01
N ALA A 51 5.65 -7.95 -21.89
CA ALA A 51 4.60 -6.99 -21.54
C ALA A 51 4.08 -7.25 -20.13
N LEU A 52 3.94 -6.20 -19.36
CA LEU A 52 3.32 -6.20 -18.05
C LEU A 52 2.06 -5.33 -18.07
N LYS A 53 1.05 -5.72 -17.29
CA LYS A 53 -0.10 -4.88 -16.99
C LYS A 53 -0.10 -4.61 -15.50
N VAL A 54 -0.14 -3.34 -15.14
CA VAL A 54 -0.25 -2.89 -13.75
C VAL A 54 -1.43 -1.94 -13.62
N TYR A 55 -2.00 -1.89 -12.44
CA TYR A 55 -3.19 -1.08 -12.12
C TYR A 55 -2.88 -0.19 -10.93
N PRO A 56 -2.29 0.99 -11.17
CA PRO A 56 -2.19 2.02 -10.14
C PRO A 56 -3.59 2.43 -9.68
N ALA A 57 -3.80 2.51 -8.38
CA ALA A 57 -5.06 2.87 -7.77
C ALA A 57 -4.93 4.12 -6.90
N ASN A 58 -5.96 4.93 -6.91
CA ASN A 58 -6.12 6.09 -6.05
C ASN A 58 -7.12 5.78 -4.93
N PRO A 59 -6.66 5.54 -3.69
CA PRO A 59 -7.55 5.26 -2.57
C PRO A 59 -8.18 6.53 -1.96
N TYR A 60 -7.73 7.70 -2.39
CA TYR A 60 -8.23 8.97 -1.86
C TYR A 60 -9.56 9.36 -2.54
N LYS A 61 -10.36 10.18 -1.86
CA LYS A 61 -11.60 10.74 -2.43
C LYS A 61 -11.37 11.84 -3.46
N HIS A 62 -10.19 12.43 -3.49
CA HIS A 62 -9.80 13.46 -4.44
C HIS A 62 -8.91 12.89 -5.55
N ARG A 63 -8.85 13.60 -6.67
CA ARG A 63 -8.00 13.22 -7.79
C ARG A 63 -6.51 13.41 -7.47
N ILE A 64 -5.67 12.53 -7.99
CA ILE A 64 -4.21 12.61 -7.89
C ILE A 64 -3.59 12.47 -9.27
N ARG A 65 -2.38 13.02 -9.45
CA ARG A 65 -1.56 12.73 -10.63
C ARG A 65 -0.66 11.55 -10.32
N ILE A 66 -0.59 10.60 -11.25
CA ILE A 66 0.27 9.43 -11.20
C ILE A 66 1.31 9.51 -12.30
N SER A 67 2.57 9.22 -11.96
CA SER A 67 3.65 8.92 -12.91
C SER A 67 4.09 7.48 -12.72
N VAL A 68 4.27 6.75 -13.83
CA VAL A 68 4.71 5.35 -13.81
C VAL A 68 6.05 5.24 -14.52
N LYS A 69 7.04 4.67 -13.81
CA LYS A 69 8.40 4.50 -14.30
C LYS A 69 8.89 3.08 -14.09
N VAL A 70 9.87 2.68 -14.89
CA VAL A 70 10.51 1.37 -14.80
C VAL A 70 11.95 1.54 -14.32
N TYR A 71 12.34 0.72 -13.35
CA TYR A 71 13.69 0.71 -12.79
C TYR A 71 14.25 -0.71 -12.82
N ASP A 72 15.56 -0.81 -12.84
CA ASP A 72 16.27 -2.07 -12.59
C ASP A 72 16.31 -2.44 -11.09
N GLN A 73 17.08 -3.45 -10.74
CA GLN A 73 17.21 -3.88 -9.35
C GLN A 73 17.92 -2.86 -8.46
N ASP A 74 18.79 -2.02 -9.05
CA ASP A 74 19.58 -0.99 -8.38
C ASP A 74 18.91 0.39 -8.40
N PHE A 75 17.62 0.44 -8.79
CA PHE A 75 16.83 1.69 -8.93
C PHE A 75 17.39 2.67 -9.98
N ARG A 76 18.07 2.16 -11.00
CA ARG A 76 18.40 2.96 -12.18
C ARG A 76 17.23 2.90 -13.15
N GLU A 77 16.86 4.04 -13.73
CA GLU A 77 15.75 4.10 -14.68
C GLU A 77 16.05 3.30 -15.96
N VAL A 78 15.12 2.43 -16.33
CA VAL A 78 15.18 1.61 -17.53
C VAL A 78 14.61 2.42 -18.70
N THR A 79 15.47 3.18 -19.39
CA THR A 79 15.06 4.15 -20.42
C THR A 79 14.55 3.52 -21.70
N ASP A 80 14.88 2.26 -21.95
CA ASP A 80 14.41 1.45 -23.11
C ASP A 80 13.03 0.84 -22.88
N ALA A 81 12.48 0.90 -21.67
CA ALA A 81 11.12 0.48 -21.38
C ALA A 81 10.10 1.51 -21.89
N ARG A 82 8.95 1.01 -22.37
CA ARG A 82 7.83 1.86 -22.82
C ARG A 82 6.66 1.69 -21.87
N VAL A 83 6.14 2.79 -21.35
CA VAL A 83 5.02 2.84 -20.42
C VAL A 83 3.86 3.61 -21.07
N SER A 84 2.67 3.03 -21.09
CA SER A 84 1.49 3.65 -21.70
C SER A 84 0.22 3.43 -20.84
N PRO A 85 -0.40 4.50 -20.34
CA PRO A 85 0.12 5.85 -20.23
C PRO A 85 1.19 5.96 -19.12
N ALA A 86 2.21 6.83 -19.31
CA ALA A 86 3.25 7.05 -18.31
C ALA A 86 2.79 8.04 -17.24
N ASP A 87 2.12 9.12 -17.64
CA ASP A 87 1.62 10.17 -16.77
C ASP A 87 0.13 10.38 -16.99
N PHE A 88 -0.64 10.41 -15.90
CA PHE A 88 -2.09 10.59 -15.98
C PHE A 88 -2.68 11.04 -14.63
N THR A 89 -3.94 11.47 -14.68
CA THR A 89 -4.70 11.81 -13.48
C THR A 89 -5.72 10.70 -13.20
N LEU A 90 -5.77 10.24 -11.94
CA LEU A 90 -6.81 9.35 -11.44
C LEU A 90 -7.84 10.13 -10.61
N GLY A 91 -9.11 9.88 -10.87
CA GLY A 91 -10.20 10.30 -10.01
C GLY A 91 -10.13 9.64 -8.65
N GLY A 92 -10.94 10.11 -7.69
CA GLY A 92 -11.02 9.47 -6.38
C GLY A 92 -11.57 8.05 -6.47
N ASN A 93 -11.03 7.14 -5.67
CA ASN A 93 -11.44 5.73 -5.58
C ASN A 93 -11.45 5.02 -6.95
N SER A 94 -10.50 5.34 -7.80
CA SER A 94 -10.37 4.74 -9.13
C SER A 94 -9.00 4.14 -9.37
N ASP A 95 -8.92 3.23 -10.34
CA ASP A 95 -7.70 2.64 -10.85
C ASP A 95 -7.64 2.80 -12.37
N ARG A 96 -6.48 2.51 -12.94
CA ARG A 96 -6.29 2.54 -14.39
C ARG A 96 -5.26 1.50 -14.82
N GLN A 97 -5.56 0.78 -15.90
CA GLN A 97 -4.58 -0.09 -16.53
C GLN A 97 -3.46 0.71 -17.19
N VAL A 98 -2.23 0.32 -16.87
CA VAL A 98 -1.00 0.78 -17.52
C VAL A 98 -0.29 -0.42 -18.13
N THR A 99 0.07 -0.31 -19.39
CA THR A 99 0.86 -1.33 -20.10
C THR A 99 2.32 -0.91 -20.08
N VAL A 100 3.19 -1.85 -19.69
CA VAL A 100 4.63 -1.64 -19.63
C VAL A 100 5.29 -2.68 -20.55
N LEU A 101 6.05 -2.22 -21.51
CA LEU A 101 6.84 -3.07 -22.43
C LEU A 101 8.30 -2.93 -22.07
N VAL A 102 8.96 -4.04 -21.80
CA VAL A 102 10.37 -4.08 -21.38
C VAL A 102 11.14 -4.99 -22.30
N PRO A 103 12.14 -4.50 -23.06
CA PRO A 103 13.03 -5.36 -23.85
C PRO A 103 13.92 -6.18 -22.92
N PHE A 104 14.39 -7.35 -23.40
CA PHE A 104 15.28 -8.22 -22.62
C PHE A 104 16.74 -7.78 -22.61
N ASP A 105 17.09 -6.81 -23.44
CA ASP A 105 18.47 -6.30 -23.56
C ASP A 105 19.50 -7.43 -23.80
N GLY A 106 19.16 -8.33 -24.72
CA GLY A 106 20.01 -9.48 -25.08
C GLY A 106 20.04 -10.64 -24.09
N GLY A 107 19.46 -10.47 -22.89
CA GLY A 107 19.42 -11.50 -21.86
C GLY A 107 18.28 -12.50 -22.04
N LYS A 108 18.39 -13.66 -21.37
CA LYS A 108 17.27 -14.62 -21.25
C LYS A 108 16.25 -14.23 -20.17
N THR A 109 16.68 -13.48 -19.19
CA THR A 109 15.84 -13.00 -18.09
C THR A 109 16.14 -11.55 -17.80
N ARG A 110 15.11 -10.80 -17.44
CA ARG A 110 15.27 -9.42 -16.97
C ARG A 110 14.38 -9.17 -15.76
N LYS A 111 14.96 -8.66 -14.67
CA LYS A 111 14.24 -8.26 -13.46
C LYS A 111 14.08 -6.76 -13.47
N VAL A 112 12.84 -6.30 -13.29
CA VAL A 112 12.52 -4.88 -13.24
C VAL A 112 11.61 -4.55 -12.08
N ARG A 113 11.59 -3.28 -11.70
CA ARG A 113 10.63 -2.69 -10.79
C ARG A 113 9.75 -1.72 -11.58
N VAL A 114 8.46 -1.88 -11.49
CA VAL A 114 7.52 -0.88 -11.99
C VAL A 114 7.08 -0.05 -10.80
N CYS A 115 7.36 1.23 -10.83
CA CYS A 115 7.08 2.15 -9.73
C CYS A 115 6.02 3.15 -10.15
N THR A 116 5.04 3.38 -9.28
CA THR A 116 4.06 4.44 -9.41
C THR A 116 4.35 5.53 -8.41
N GLU A 117 4.41 6.76 -8.86
CA GLU A 117 4.61 7.94 -8.02
C GLU A 117 3.34 8.77 -8.02
N SER A 118 2.86 9.17 -6.83
CA SER A 118 1.83 10.19 -6.72
C SER A 118 2.48 11.57 -6.68
N ILE A 119 2.03 12.43 -7.57
CA ILE A 119 2.51 13.80 -7.66
C ILE A 119 1.39 14.71 -7.15
N PRO A 120 1.60 15.48 -6.06
CA PRO A 120 0.63 16.43 -5.56
C PRO A 120 0.31 17.49 -6.60
N PHE A 121 -0.96 17.93 -6.69
CA PHE A 121 -1.30 19.11 -7.49
C PHE A 121 -0.75 20.36 -6.82
N GLN A 122 -0.06 21.20 -7.59
CA GLN A 122 0.36 22.51 -7.11
C GLN A 122 -0.89 23.34 -6.78
N GLY A 123 -0.94 23.92 -5.57
CA GLY A 123 -2.05 24.77 -5.13
C GLY A 123 -3.11 24.11 -4.25
N MET A 124 -3.01 22.83 -3.93
CA MET A 124 -3.84 22.22 -2.89
C MET A 124 -3.28 22.59 -1.51
N SER A 125 -3.99 23.50 -0.87
CA SER A 125 -3.96 23.87 0.56
C SER A 125 -2.64 23.66 1.34
N THR A 126 -2.14 24.74 1.90
CA THR A 126 -0.98 24.87 2.79
C THR A 126 -1.03 24.05 4.08
N LYS A 127 -2.06 23.25 4.30
CA LYS A 127 -2.26 22.42 5.50
C LYS A 127 -1.95 20.93 5.32
N THR A 128 -1.77 20.44 4.10
CA THR A 128 -1.41 19.05 3.83
C THR A 128 0.04 18.99 3.38
N THR A 129 0.84 18.25 4.11
CA THR A 129 2.20 17.91 3.69
C THR A 129 2.12 17.20 2.35
N ASN A 130 2.64 17.84 1.29
CA ASN A 130 2.70 17.24 -0.05
C ASN A 130 3.76 16.14 -0.04
N ILE A 131 3.40 14.95 0.41
CA ILE A 131 4.31 13.80 0.39
C ILE A 131 4.23 13.18 -1.00
N LYS A 132 5.38 13.11 -1.67
CA LYS A 132 5.55 12.30 -2.86
C LYS A 132 5.65 10.84 -2.42
N ALA A 133 4.62 10.05 -2.68
CA ALA A 133 4.62 8.62 -2.37
C ALA A 133 5.02 7.82 -3.60
N GLN A 134 5.89 6.81 -3.42
CA GLN A 134 6.30 5.89 -4.46
C GLN A 134 6.05 4.45 -4.01
N ILE A 135 5.44 3.66 -4.87
CA ILE A 135 5.22 2.23 -4.67
C ILE A 135 5.79 1.46 -5.85
N CYS A 136 6.57 0.42 -5.59
CA CYS A 136 7.25 -0.36 -6.62
C CYS A 136 6.89 -1.84 -6.55
N GLY A 137 6.35 -2.38 -7.63
CA GLY A 137 6.19 -3.82 -7.84
C GLY A 137 7.45 -4.44 -8.46
N LYS A 138 7.71 -5.72 -8.20
CA LYS A 138 8.86 -6.49 -8.71
C LYS A 138 8.40 -7.49 -9.76
N PHE A 139 9.01 -7.47 -10.92
CA PHE A 139 8.65 -8.33 -12.04
C PHE A 139 9.86 -9.02 -12.64
N LEU A 140 9.65 -10.27 -13.06
CA LEU A 140 10.63 -11.07 -13.77
C LEU A 140 10.09 -11.38 -15.17
N GLY A 141 10.81 -10.96 -16.19
CA GLY A 141 10.62 -11.43 -17.57
C GLY A 141 11.53 -12.62 -17.85
N GLU A 142 11.00 -13.65 -18.47
CA GLU A 142 11.72 -14.82 -18.96
C GLU A 142 11.47 -14.98 -20.46
N ARG A 143 12.54 -15.05 -21.24
CA ARG A 143 12.47 -15.33 -22.67
C ARG A 143 12.48 -16.83 -22.87
N VAL A 144 11.45 -17.33 -23.52
CA VAL A 144 11.28 -18.72 -23.90
C VAL A 144 11.71 -18.84 -25.36
N ASN A 145 12.75 -19.63 -25.59
CA ASN A 145 13.23 -19.95 -26.94
C ASN A 145 12.60 -21.26 -27.42
#